data_2fc306d8740f3242dc788aa4d5ff7683
#
_entry.id   2fc306d8740f3242dc788aa4d5ff7683
#
_cell.length_a   1.000
_cell.length_b   1.000
_cell.length_c   1.000
_cell.angle_alpha   90.00
_cell.angle_beta   90.00
_cell.angle_gamma   90.00
#
_symmetry.space_group_name_H-M   'P 1'
#
loop_
_entity.id
_entity.type
_entity.pdbx_description
1 polymer ?
#
loop_
_entity_poly.entity_id
_entity_poly.type
_entity_poly.pdbx_seq_one_letter_code
_entity_poly.pdbx_strand_id
1 'polypeptide(L)'
;DGRLAMNILEEQIPDVVILDLMLPEVDGLSITRWLRDHSNVPIIMVTSRREEIDRISGLEMGADDYVVKPFSPQELVSRVRAVLRRTGREQAGAESERDLSLGEINISPSTRIVTVCESPIDLTAKEFDLLYLLARHPKQVFTRDQLLERVWGGAEYIDPGTVTVHVRRLREKIESDPSSPTH
;
A
#
# COMPACT_ATOMS: atom_id res chain seq x y z
N ASP A 1 9.31 -7.54 -20.95
CA ASP A 1 10.41 -6.70 -20.49
C ASP A 1 9.90 -5.38 -19.92
N GLY A 2 10.75 -4.67 -19.18
CA GLY A 2 10.36 -3.45 -18.48
C GLY A 2 10.03 -2.28 -19.39
N ARG A 3 10.64 -2.18 -20.57
CA ARG A 3 10.35 -1.11 -21.54
C ARG A 3 8.95 -1.26 -22.13
N LEU A 4 8.56 -2.47 -22.48
CA LEU A 4 7.20 -2.73 -22.96
C LEU A 4 6.17 -2.44 -21.86
N ALA A 5 6.48 -2.80 -20.61
CA ALA A 5 5.63 -2.46 -19.46
C ALA A 5 5.45 -0.95 -19.32
N MET A 6 6.54 -0.16 -19.43
CA MET A 6 6.46 1.31 -19.38
C MET A 6 5.56 1.87 -20.49
N ASN A 7 5.74 1.43 -21.74
CA ASN A 7 4.91 1.91 -22.85
C ASN A 7 3.42 1.65 -22.60
N ILE A 8 3.06 0.47 -22.07
CA ILE A 8 1.66 0.14 -21.74
C ILE A 8 1.14 1.04 -20.61
N LEU A 9 1.95 1.27 -19.57
CA LEU A 9 1.56 2.08 -18.42
C LEU A 9 1.42 3.58 -18.78
N GLU A 10 2.18 4.07 -19.74
CA GLU A 10 2.04 5.43 -20.28
C GLU A 10 0.71 5.61 -21.04
N GLU A 11 0.23 4.56 -21.71
CA GLU A 11 -1.05 4.58 -22.42
C GLU A 11 -2.25 4.40 -21.48
N GLN A 12 -2.14 3.50 -20.52
CA GLN A 12 -3.24 3.17 -19.61
C GLN A 12 -2.75 2.64 -18.27
N ILE A 13 -3.18 3.25 -17.18
CA ILE A 13 -2.96 2.74 -15.82
C ILE A 13 -4.01 1.66 -15.51
N PRO A 14 -3.60 0.42 -15.16
CA PRO A 14 -4.50 -0.67 -14.79
C PRO A 14 -5.05 -0.50 -13.35
N ASP A 15 -5.98 -1.38 -12.93
CA ASP A 15 -6.51 -1.40 -11.56
C ASP A 15 -5.49 -1.96 -10.53
N VAL A 16 -4.52 -2.75 -10.96
CA VAL A 16 -3.42 -3.31 -10.15
C VAL A 16 -2.23 -3.65 -11.03
N VAL A 17 -1.03 -3.48 -10.51
CA VAL A 17 0.22 -3.87 -11.17
C VAL A 17 0.88 -5.00 -10.39
N ILE A 18 1.17 -6.11 -11.08
CA ILE A 18 2.02 -7.19 -10.55
C ILE A 18 3.36 -7.06 -11.25
N LEU A 19 4.41 -6.77 -10.49
CA LEU A 19 5.67 -6.32 -11.02
C LEU A 19 6.84 -7.19 -10.52
N ASP A 20 7.54 -7.83 -11.45
CA ASP A 20 8.81 -8.48 -11.13
C ASP A 20 9.90 -7.43 -10.95
N LEU A 21 10.70 -7.56 -9.91
CA LEU A 21 11.85 -6.68 -9.69
C LEU A 21 12.92 -6.86 -10.77
N MET A 22 13.14 -8.10 -11.19
CA MET A 22 14.21 -8.47 -12.12
C MET A 22 13.71 -8.47 -13.58
N LEU A 23 13.33 -7.31 -14.08
CA LEU A 23 12.97 -7.16 -15.48
C LEU A 23 14.18 -6.69 -16.31
N PRO A 24 14.34 -7.19 -17.54
CA PRO A 24 15.35 -6.67 -18.45
C PRO A 24 14.98 -5.27 -18.95
N GLU A 25 15.98 -4.48 -19.31
CA GLU A 25 15.95 -3.11 -19.82
C GLU A 25 15.55 -2.06 -18.80
N VAL A 26 14.37 -2.14 -18.21
CA VAL A 26 13.91 -1.26 -17.15
C VAL A 26 13.52 -2.13 -15.96
N ASP A 27 14.19 -1.95 -14.84
CA ASP A 27 13.95 -2.72 -13.62
C ASP A 27 12.62 -2.33 -12.92
N GLY A 28 12.11 -3.26 -12.10
CA GLY A 28 10.83 -3.07 -11.42
C GLY A 28 10.81 -1.88 -10.43
N LEU A 29 11.94 -1.52 -9.83
CA LEU A 29 12.02 -0.38 -8.91
C LEU A 29 11.86 0.95 -9.67
N SER A 30 12.48 1.05 -10.84
CA SER A 30 12.32 2.22 -11.72
C SER A 30 10.88 2.40 -12.19
N ILE A 31 10.20 1.29 -12.55
CA ILE A 31 8.78 1.30 -12.91
C ILE A 31 7.92 1.71 -11.73
N THR A 32 8.22 1.22 -10.52
CA THR A 32 7.48 1.58 -9.31
C THR A 32 7.60 3.06 -9.00
N ARG A 33 8.80 3.63 -9.09
CA ARG A 33 9.02 5.06 -8.87
C ARG A 33 8.18 5.88 -9.85
N TRP A 34 8.28 5.55 -11.14
CA TRP A 34 7.49 6.23 -12.18
C TRP A 34 5.98 6.15 -11.89
N LEU A 35 5.48 4.96 -11.51
CA LEU A 35 4.07 4.80 -11.14
C LEU A 35 3.67 5.68 -9.97
N ARG A 36 4.51 5.85 -8.96
CA ARG A 36 4.20 6.68 -7.78
C ARG A 36 4.21 8.17 -8.10
N ASP A 37 5.00 8.59 -9.09
CA ASP A 37 4.98 9.97 -9.59
C ASP A 37 3.72 10.27 -10.43
N HIS A 38 3.04 9.24 -10.98
CA HIS A 38 1.93 9.42 -11.91
C HIS A 38 0.59 8.83 -11.43
N SER A 39 0.60 7.92 -10.44
CA SER A 39 -0.62 7.27 -9.95
C SER A 39 -0.45 6.63 -8.56
N ASN A 40 -1.59 6.36 -7.92
CA ASN A 40 -1.66 5.57 -6.70
C ASN A 40 -2.15 4.13 -6.95
N VAL A 41 -1.96 3.62 -8.19
CA VAL A 41 -2.34 2.24 -8.52
C VAL A 41 -1.67 1.25 -7.57
N PRO A 42 -2.40 0.26 -7.05
CA PRO A 42 -1.81 -0.76 -6.21
C PRO A 42 -0.73 -1.56 -6.93
N ILE A 43 0.43 -1.73 -6.27
CA ILE A 43 1.58 -2.48 -6.80
C ILE A 43 1.90 -3.66 -5.89
N ILE A 44 1.86 -4.87 -6.45
CA ILE A 44 2.34 -6.08 -5.81
C ILE A 44 3.66 -6.48 -6.45
N MET A 45 4.74 -6.43 -5.70
CA MET A 45 6.05 -6.85 -6.20
C MET A 45 6.22 -8.36 -6.14
N VAL A 46 6.88 -8.91 -7.16
CA VAL A 46 7.30 -10.31 -7.20
C VAL A 46 8.81 -10.36 -7.10
N THR A 47 9.36 -11.13 -6.14
CA THR A 47 10.80 -11.13 -5.87
C THR A 47 11.32 -12.54 -5.53
N SER A 48 12.62 -12.76 -5.61
CA SER A 48 13.27 -13.98 -5.15
C SER A 48 13.74 -13.86 -3.70
N ARG A 49 13.76 -14.97 -2.96
CA ARG A 49 14.11 -15.03 -1.51
C ARG A 49 15.48 -14.44 -1.14
N ARG A 50 16.39 -14.33 -2.11
CA ARG A 50 17.78 -13.88 -1.87
C ARG A 50 17.92 -12.38 -1.68
N GLU A 51 16.86 -11.62 -1.92
CA GLU A 51 16.88 -10.15 -2.03
C GLU A 51 16.01 -9.52 -0.92
N GLU A 52 16.33 -9.81 0.34
CA GLU A 52 15.62 -9.19 1.48
C GLU A 52 15.76 -7.65 1.45
N ILE A 53 16.92 -7.18 1.02
CA ILE A 53 17.19 -5.75 0.82
C ILE A 53 16.28 -5.17 -0.26
N ASP A 54 16.04 -5.91 -1.35
CA ASP A 54 15.19 -5.45 -2.46
C ASP A 54 13.71 -5.40 -2.08
N ARG A 55 13.27 -6.28 -1.17
CA ARG A 55 11.89 -6.25 -0.63
C ARG A 55 11.62 -4.98 0.17
N ILE A 56 12.54 -4.63 1.07
CA ILE A 56 12.46 -3.42 1.87
C ILE A 56 12.52 -2.20 0.96
N SER A 57 13.47 -2.16 0.01
CA SER A 57 13.60 -1.09 -0.97
C SER A 57 12.33 -0.93 -1.82
N GLY A 58 11.73 -2.04 -2.26
CA GLY A 58 10.49 -2.03 -3.04
C GLY A 58 9.31 -1.45 -2.26
N LEU A 59 9.15 -1.87 -1.00
CA LEU A 59 8.14 -1.30 -0.11
C LEU A 59 8.43 0.17 0.18
N GLU A 60 9.67 0.55 0.45
CA GLU A 60 10.08 1.94 0.65
C GLU A 60 9.87 2.82 -0.58
N MET A 61 9.94 2.26 -1.79
CA MET A 61 9.64 2.97 -3.04
C MET A 61 8.15 3.05 -3.37
N GLY A 62 7.28 2.37 -2.62
CA GLY A 62 5.86 2.55 -2.80
C GLY A 62 5.05 1.31 -3.12
N ALA A 63 5.62 0.13 -3.17
CA ALA A 63 4.82 -1.08 -3.30
C ALA A 63 3.86 -1.23 -2.12
N ASP A 64 2.69 -1.80 -2.40
CA ASP A 64 1.65 -2.04 -1.39
C ASP A 64 1.82 -3.41 -0.74
N ASP A 65 2.35 -4.39 -1.49
CA ASP A 65 2.61 -5.74 -1.03
C ASP A 65 3.70 -6.40 -1.89
N TYR A 66 4.18 -7.58 -1.47
CA TYR A 66 5.11 -8.38 -2.26
C TYR A 66 4.82 -9.86 -2.14
N VAL A 67 5.30 -10.64 -3.13
CA VAL A 67 5.21 -12.10 -3.17
C VAL A 67 6.58 -12.68 -3.46
N VAL A 68 6.98 -13.67 -2.67
CA VAL A 68 8.29 -14.32 -2.81
C VAL A 68 8.20 -15.54 -3.72
N LYS A 69 9.08 -15.64 -4.72
CA LYS A 69 9.21 -16.82 -5.57
C LYS A 69 9.92 -17.98 -4.83
N PRO A 70 9.46 -19.24 -4.94
CA PRO A 70 8.27 -19.67 -5.67
C PRO A 70 6.99 -19.43 -4.85
N PHE A 71 5.92 -18.99 -5.49
CA PHE A 71 4.61 -18.75 -4.89
C PHE A 71 3.53 -19.61 -5.55
N SER A 72 2.44 -19.86 -4.84
CA SER A 72 1.27 -20.50 -5.44
C SER A 72 0.41 -19.48 -6.17
N PRO A 73 -0.25 -19.86 -7.28
CA PRO A 73 -1.21 -18.98 -7.94
C PRO A 73 -2.33 -18.51 -7.00
N GLN A 74 -2.75 -19.34 -6.05
CA GLN A 74 -3.77 -19.01 -5.05
C GLN A 74 -3.29 -17.91 -4.09
N GLU A 75 -2.03 -17.92 -3.69
CA GLU A 75 -1.43 -16.86 -2.87
C GLU A 75 -1.49 -15.52 -3.60
N LEU A 76 -1.02 -15.49 -4.85
CA LEU A 76 -1.04 -14.25 -5.65
C LEU A 76 -2.47 -13.73 -5.84
N VAL A 77 -3.42 -14.61 -6.20
CA VAL A 77 -4.83 -14.24 -6.34
C VAL A 77 -5.42 -13.69 -5.04
N SER A 78 -5.09 -14.30 -3.89
CA SER A 78 -5.53 -13.82 -2.58
C SER A 78 -5.03 -12.40 -2.29
N ARG A 79 -3.77 -12.10 -2.59
CA ARG A 79 -3.17 -10.77 -2.42
C ARG A 79 -3.77 -9.74 -3.36
N VAL A 80 -3.96 -10.08 -4.62
CA VAL A 80 -4.65 -9.23 -5.60
C VAL A 80 -6.04 -8.87 -5.12
N ARG A 81 -6.82 -9.86 -4.66
CA ARG A 81 -8.16 -9.61 -4.11
C ARG A 81 -8.11 -8.74 -2.85
N ALA A 82 -7.14 -8.97 -1.95
CA ALA A 82 -6.98 -8.17 -0.74
C ALA A 82 -6.64 -6.71 -1.03
N VAL A 83 -5.89 -6.45 -2.09
CA VAL A 83 -5.56 -5.10 -2.55
C VAL A 83 -6.75 -4.46 -3.28
N LEU A 84 -7.40 -5.17 -4.22
CA LEU A 84 -8.53 -4.65 -5.01
C LEU A 84 -9.82 -4.49 -4.21
N ARG A 85 -10.11 -5.36 -3.24
CA ARG A 85 -11.32 -5.29 -2.39
C ARG A 85 -11.49 -3.90 -1.77
N ARG A 86 -10.41 -3.19 -1.54
CA ARG A 86 -10.36 -1.91 -0.83
C ARG A 86 -10.29 -0.69 -1.75
N THR A 87 -10.11 -0.90 -3.07
CA THR A 87 -10.19 0.20 -4.04
C THR A 87 -11.64 0.58 -4.42
N GLY A 88 -12.65 0.08 -3.68
CA GLY A 88 -14.01 0.60 -3.74
C GLY A 88 -14.96 -0.09 -4.72
N ARG A 89 -14.57 -1.19 -5.37
CA ARG A 89 -15.44 -1.86 -6.34
C ARG A 89 -16.27 -3.07 -5.83
N GLU A 90 -16.08 -3.53 -4.59
CA GLU A 90 -16.80 -4.71 -4.05
C GLU A 90 -17.49 -4.50 -2.70
N GLN A 91 -17.84 -3.29 -2.31
CA GLN A 91 -18.63 -3.06 -1.10
C GLN A 91 -20.10 -2.74 -1.42
N ALA A 92 -20.81 -3.72 -1.96
CA ALA A 92 -22.26 -3.79 -1.77
C ALA A 92 -22.52 -4.54 -0.45
N GLY A 93 -22.60 -3.82 0.68
CA GLY A 93 -23.07 -4.44 1.93
C GLY A 93 -22.39 -4.05 3.24
N ALA A 94 -21.57 -3.02 3.30
CA ALA A 94 -21.04 -2.50 4.57
C ALA A 94 -21.81 -1.24 4.99
N GLU A 95 -22.10 -1.15 6.29
CA GLU A 95 -22.61 0.04 6.96
C GLU A 95 -21.88 1.28 6.45
N SER A 96 -22.63 2.33 6.13
CA SER A 96 -22.14 3.62 5.66
C SER A 96 -20.93 4.04 6.53
N GLU A 97 -19.73 3.83 6.01
CA GLU A 97 -18.51 4.24 6.69
C GLU A 97 -18.52 5.77 6.78
N ARG A 98 -18.60 6.27 8.00
CA ARG A 98 -18.68 7.71 8.26
C ARG A 98 -17.31 8.34 8.10
N ASP A 99 -17.30 9.58 7.60
CA ASP A 99 -16.12 10.41 7.64
C ASP A 99 -15.59 10.53 9.07
N LEU A 100 -14.29 10.44 9.23
CA LEU A 100 -13.60 10.55 10.51
C LEU A 100 -12.82 11.86 10.56
N SER A 101 -12.92 12.54 11.70
CA SER A 101 -12.17 13.75 11.96
C SER A 101 -11.38 13.57 13.27
N LEU A 102 -10.06 13.62 13.20
CA LEU A 102 -9.15 13.43 14.31
C LEU A 102 -8.12 14.56 14.34
N GLY A 103 -8.41 15.59 15.14
CA GLY A 103 -7.59 16.80 15.14
C GLY A 103 -7.55 17.45 13.76
N GLU A 104 -6.38 17.52 13.16
CA GLU A 104 -6.16 18.12 11.84
C GLU A 104 -6.35 17.13 10.67
N ILE A 105 -6.56 15.85 10.97
CA ILE A 105 -6.74 14.79 9.95
C ILE A 105 -8.22 14.54 9.71
N ASN A 106 -8.66 14.67 8.45
CA ASN A 106 -9.99 14.24 8.01
C ASN A 106 -9.86 13.10 7.01
N ILE A 107 -10.66 12.05 7.18
CA ILE A 107 -10.62 10.83 6.38
C ILE A 107 -12.02 10.56 5.83
N SER A 108 -12.17 10.56 4.52
CA SER A 108 -13.41 10.14 3.84
C SER A 108 -13.23 8.73 3.25
N PRO A 109 -13.81 7.71 3.88
CA PRO A 109 -13.62 6.33 3.44
C PRO A 109 -14.30 6.04 2.10
N SER A 110 -15.40 6.72 1.79
CA SER A 110 -16.15 6.53 0.54
C SER A 110 -15.39 7.01 -0.69
N THR A 111 -14.61 8.09 -0.54
CA THR A 111 -13.79 8.67 -1.62
C THR A 111 -12.30 8.31 -1.48
N ARG A 112 -11.90 7.73 -0.34
CA ARG A 112 -10.50 7.49 0.06
C ARG A 112 -9.63 8.75 0.09
N ILE A 113 -10.26 9.91 0.26
CA ILE A 113 -9.56 11.18 0.40
C ILE A 113 -9.18 11.38 1.86
N VAL A 114 -7.95 11.82 2.08
CA VAL A 114 -7.44 12.24 3.38
C VAL A 114 -6.92 13.66 3.26
N THR A 115 -7.26 14.51 4.23
CA THR A 115 -6.69 15.84 4.34
C THR A 115 -6.00 16.00 5.69
N VAL A 116 -4.88 16.72 5.70
CA VAL A 116 -4.17 17.14 6.92
C VAL A 116 -4.07 18.67 6.87
N CYS A 117 -4.50 19.35 7.91
CA CYS A 117 -4.60 20.82 7.92
C CYS A 117 -5.33 21.35 6.66
N GLU A 118 -6.47 20.74 6.30
CA GLU A 118 -7.28 21.07 5.12
C GLU A 118 -6.60 20.80 3.76
N SER A 119 -5.35 20.39 3.73
CA SER A 119 -4.60 20.05 2.52
C SER A 119 -4.75 18.57 2.17
N PRO A 120 -5.15 18.21 0.95
CA PRO A 120 -5.25 16.82 0.55
C PRO A 120 -3.85 16.19 0.49
N ILE A 121 -3.76 14.93 0.92
CA ILE A 121 -2.55 14.12 0.85
C ILE A 121 -2.79 12.86 0.03
N ASP A 122 -1.79 12.47 -0.75
CA ASP A 122 -1.85 11.27 -1.57
C ASP A 122 -1.32 10.06 -0.81
N LEU A 123 -2.22 9.12 -0.53
CA LEU A 123 -1.90 7.85 0.11
C LEU A 123 -2.05 6.69 -0.88
N THR A 124 -1.14 5.72 -0.80
CA THR A 124 -1.35 4.44 -1.48
C THR A 124 -2.50 3.67 -0.83
N ALA A 125 -2.99 2.62 -1.49
CA ALA A 125 -4.10 1.82 -0.98
C ALA A 125 -3.85 1.30 0.44
N LYS A 126 -2.62 0.80 0.71
CA LYS A 126 -2.26 0.25 2.03
C LYS A 126 -1.99 1.31 3.10
N GLU A 127 -1.45 2.44 2.71
CA GLU A 127 -1.30 3.58 3.64
C GLU A 127 -2.65 4.10 4.10
N PHE A 128 -3.60 4.25 3.18
CA PHE A 128 -4.97 4.62 3.52
C PHE A 128 -5.62 3.61 4.47
N ASP A 129 -5.56 2.31 4.14
CA ASP A 129 -6.14 1.25 4.95
C ASP A 129 -5.57 1.22 6.38
N LEU A 130 -4.24 1.41 6.49
CA LEU A 130 -3.55 1.44 7.77
C LEU A 130 -4.00 2.66 8.59
N LEU A 131 -3.99 3.85 7.99
CA LEU A 131 -4.45 5.08 8.65
C LEU A 131 -5.90 4.94 9.10
N TYR A 132 -6.78 4.48 8.22
CA TYR A 132 -8.21 4.34 8.52
C TYR A 132 -8.46 3.32 9.63
N LEU A 133 -7.74 2.19 9.63
CA LEU A 133 -7.82 1.22 10.72
C LEU A 133 -7.44 1.84 12.07
N LEU A 134 -6.33 2.56 12.13
CA LEU A 134 -5.85 3.21 13.35
C LEU A 134 -6.81 4.31 13.81
N ALA A 135 -7.28 5.12 12.89
CA ALA A 135 -8.22 6.22 13.14
C ALA A 135 -9.58 5.74 13.68
N ARG A 136 -10.05 4.58 13.26
CA ARG A 136 -11.28 3.96 13.80
C ARG A 136 -11.14 3.43 15.22
N HIS A 137 -9.92 3.23 15.68
CA HIS A 137 -9.65 2.61 16.97
C HIS A 137 -8.70 3.48 17.80
N PRO A 138 -9.06 4.73 18.11
CA PRO A 138 -8.22 5.62 18.89
C PRO A 138 -7.94 5.01 20.28
N LYS A 139 -6.71 5.14 20.74
CA LYS A 139 -6.22 4.58 22.02
C LYS A 139 -6.09 3.04 22.06
N GLN A 140 -6.36 2.33 20.96
CA GLN A 140 -6.10 0.90 20.87
C GLN A 140 -4.68 0.65 20.36
N VAL A 141 -3.93 -0.19 21.07
CA VAL A 141 -2.62 -0.66 20.62
C VAL A 141 -2.81 -1.92 19.78
N PHE A 142 -2.17 -1.96 18.62
CA PHE A 142 -2.15 -3.13 17.73
C PHE A 142 -0.75 -3.73 17.69
N THR A 143 -0.66 -5.07 17.73
CA THR A 143 0.57 -5.77 17.38
C THR A 143 0.79 -5.72 15.87
N ARG A 144 2.05 -5.97 15.41
CA ARG A 144 2.34 -6.06 13.97
C ARG A 144 1.51 -7.15 13.29
N ASP A 145 1.36 -8.30 13.91
CA ASP A 145 0.56 -9.42 13.38
C ASP A 145 -0.91 -9.05 13.22
N GLN A 146 -1.48 -8.32 14.19
CA GLN A 146 -2.84 -7.81 14.09
C GLN A 146 -3.02 -6.79 12.95
N LEU A 147 -2.01 -5.95 12.70
CA LEU A 147 -2.03 -5.03 11.57
C LEU A 147 -1.90 -5.78 10.25
N LEU A 148 -1.00 -6.76 10.16
CA LEU A 148 -0.85 -7.60 8.95
C LEU A 148 -2.15 -8.33 8.63
N GLU A 149 -2.78 -8.94 9.62
CA GLU A 149 -4.05 -9.64 9.43
C GLU A 149 -5.14 -8.71 8.92
N ARG A 150 -5.31 -7.53 9.54
CA ARG A 150 -6.41 -6.61 9.25
C ARG A 150 -6.19 -5.78 7.98
N VAL A 151 -4.94 -5.38 7.70
CA VAL A 151 -4.61 -4.51 6.57
C VAL A 151 -4.18 -5.29 5.34
N TRP A 152 -3.50 -6.44 5.49
CA TRP A 152 -3.00 -7.24 4.36
C TRP A 152 -3.76 -8.56 4.16
N GLY A 153 -4.55 -8.99 5.15
CA GLY A 153 -5.40 -10.19 5.04
C GLY A 153 -4.70 -11.50 5.40
N GLY A 154 -3.59 -11.45 6.12
CA GLY A 154 -2.89 -12.62 6.67
C GLY A 154 -1.44 -12.34 7.01
N ALA A 155 -1.02 -12.79 8.20
CA ALA A 155 0.34 -12.66 8.69
C ALA A 155 1.26 -13.81 8.22
N GLU A 156 0.69 -14.90 7.72
CA GLU A 156 1.43 -16.16 7.49
C GLU A 156 2.56 -16.06 6.45
N TYR A 157 2.45 -15.10 5.52
CA TYR A 157 3.37 -15.00 4.37
C TYR A 157 3.99 -13.60 4.21
N ILE A 158 3.71 -12.67 5.13
CA ILE A 158 4.15 -11.28 5.04
C ILE A 158 5.15 -10.99 6.15
N ASP A 159 6.29 -10.42 5.79
CA ASP A 159 7.30 -10.01 6.76
C ASP A 159 6.75 -8.90 7.67
N PRO A 160 6.90 -9.00 9.00
CA PRO A 160 6.50 -7.95 9.94
C PRO A 160 7.15 -6.59 9.69
N GLY A 161 8.29 -6.55 9.00
CA GLY A 161 8.95 -5.32 8.54
C GLY A 161 8.10 -4.49 7.59
N THR A 162 7.17 -5.12 6.85
CA THR A 162 6.19 -4.44 5.98
C THR A 162 5.41 -3.37 6.72
N VAL A 163 4.93 -3.68 7.93
CA VAL A 163 4.21 -2.72 8.77
C VAL A 163 5.09 -1.52 9.11
N THR A 164 6.36 -1.77 9.46
CA THR A 164 7.31 -0.72 9.84
C THR A 164 7.53 0.27 8.69
N VAL A 165 7.71 -0.24 7.48
CA VAL A 165 7.90 0.59 6.28
C VAL A 165 6.65 1.44 6.00
N HIS A 166 5.45 0.84 6.04
CA HIS A 166 4.21 1.58 5.78
C HIS A 166 3.90 2.62 6.87
N VAL A 167 4.16 2.32 8.14
CA VAL A 167 4.03 3.30 9.23
C VAL A 167 5.00 4.48 9.02
N ARG A 168 6.25 4.20 8.66
CA ARG A 168 7.24 5.25 8.36
C ARG A 168 6.75 6.16 7.23
N ARG A 169 6.36 5.57 6.09
CA ARG A 169 5.87 6.33 4.93
C ARG A 169 4.60 7.13 5.24
N LEU A 170 3.70 6.53 6.03
CA LEU A 170 2.51 7.24 6.47
C LEU A 170 2.88 8.47 7.30
N ARG A 171 3.79 8.33 8.27
CA ARG A 171 4.30 9.46 9.07
C ARG A 171 4.95 10.54 8.21
N GLU A 172 5.75 10.17 7.22
CA GLU A 172 6.36 11.11 6.27
C GLU A 172 5.33 11.97 5.53
N LYS A 173 4.08 11.50 5.41
CA LYS A 173 2.99 12.20 4.72
C LYS A 173 2.04 12.96 5.66
N ILE A 174 1.85 12.50 6.89
CA ILE A 174 0.87 13.11 7.82
C ILE A 174 1.51 13.97 8.91
N GLU A 175 2.78 13.75 9.24
CA GLU A 175 3.46 14.46 10.31
C GLU A 175 4.32 15.60 9.78
N SER A 176 4.35 16.70 10.50
CA SER A 176 5.29 17.79 10.23
C SER A 176 6.76 17.39 10.53
N ASP A 177 6.95 16.53 11.53
CA ASP A 177 8.22 15.89 11.86
C ASP A 177 7.99 14.39 12.10
N PRO A 178 8.32 13.51 11.11
CA PRO A 178 8.13 12.06 11.22
C PRO A 178 8.91 11.40 12.36
N SER A 179 9.98 12.04 12.86
CA SER A 179 10.79 11.54 13.98
C SER A 179 10.17 11.85 15.35
N SER A 180 9.27 12.83 15.40
CA SER A 180 8.56 13.27 16.59
C SER A 180 7.04 13.33 16.31
N PRO A 181 6.40 12.16 16.09
CA PRO A 181 5.00 12.11 15.64
C PRO A 181 4.04 12.65 16.71
N THR A 182 3.02 13.38 16.24
CA THR A 182 1.97 14.00 17.07
C THR A 182 0.59 13.43 16.81
N HIS A 183 0.42 12.72 15.71
CA HIS A 183 -0.84 12.09 15.28
C HIS A 183 -0.87 10.59 15.50
#